data_92a0928eb8268aea3033d984b8923891
#
_entry.id   92a0928eb8268aea3033d984b8923891
#
_cell.length_a   1.000
_cell.length_b   1.000
_cell.length_c   1.000
_cell.angle_alpha   90.00
_cell.angle_beta   90.00
_cell.angle_gamma   90.00
#
_symmetry.space_group_name_H-M   'P 1'
#
loop_
_entity.id
_entity.type
_entity.pdbx_description
1 polymer ?
#
loop_
_entity_poly.entity_id
_entity_poly.type
_entity_poly.pdbx_seq_one_letter_code
_entity_poly.pdbx_strand_id
1 'polypeptide(L)'
;MGRVNGNIQGIKDTLLERIELLYDMRQGQDEFVSREMVAELSQLTGILGREISVYIGRDGRIADVSVGDNAKVSMPNMRLVRNEDRLCGVRCIHTHPNGDGRLSGVDLGTLRSMRLDSMAAIGVREDGEAAMIYAAYLGEADEAGERGVLIYGPMRPYKLPQRLLMKEIYLADDRLKSTTVEAEGSRPERAILVGLENSGPYDTLAELGELAKTAGANVVGRFTQKKAGADNATYIGSGKAEELSLKGSELEADLFIFDDELTAVQSRNLEEILGARVIDRTALILDIFAQRAT
;
A
#
# COMPACT_ATOMS: atom_id res chain seq x y z
N MET A 1 -15.21 -2.31 -18.34
CA MET A 1 -15.93 -2.50 -17.09
C MET A 1 -14.94 -3.04 -16.07
N GLY A 2 -14.83 -2.42 -14.90
CA GLY A 2 -14.02 -2.93 -13.80
C GLY A 2 -14.71 -4.15 -13.18
N ARG A 3 -13.92 -5.08 -12.65
CA ARG A 3 -14.45 -6.28 -11.98
C ARG A 3 -14.50 -6.03 -10.48
N VAL A 4 -15.64 -6.32 -9.85
CA VAL A 4 -15.76 -6.26 -8.38
C VAL A 4 -14.90 -7.35 -7.72
N ASN A 5 -14.10 -6.96 -6.74
CA ASN A 5 -13.21 -7.83 -6.01
C ASN A 5 -13.79 -8.25 -4.64
N GLY A 6 -13.10 -9.16 -3.94
CA GLY A 6 -13.47 -9.59 -2.59
C GLY A 6 -14.53 -10.67 -2.53
N ASN A 7 -15.35 -10.68 -1.47
CA ASN A 7 -16.33 -11.73 -1.21
C ASN A 7 -17.65 -11.49 -1.97
N ILE A 8 -17.66 -11.85 -3.25
CA ILE A 8 -18.85 -11.75 -4.12
C ILE A 8 -19.73 -13.01 -4.11
N GLN A 9 -19.37 -14.05 -3.36
CA GLN A 9 -20.12 -15.30 -3.33
C GLN A 9 -21.53 -15.09 -2.77
N GLY A 10 -22.54 -15.58 -3.51
CA GLY A 10 -23.95 -15.48 -3.14
C GLY A 10 -24.60 -14.12 -3.42
N ILE A 11 -23.91 -13.18 -4.06
CA ILE A 11 -24.52 -11.93 -4.55
C ILE A 11 -25.25 -12.22 -5.87
N LYS A 12 -26.49 -11.75 -6.00
CA LYS A 12 -27.27 -11.85 -7.24
C LYS A 12 -26.64 -11.03 -8.37
N ASP A 13 -26.67 -11.53 -9.59
CA ASP A 13 -26.04 -10.88 -10.75
C ASP A 13 -26.52 -9.42 -10.93
N THR A 14 -27.80 -9.15 -10.79
CA THR A 14 -28.36 -7.78 -10.89
C THR A 14 -27.81 -6.82 -9.85
N LEU A 15 -27.45 -7.33 -8.66
CA LEU A 15 -26.86 -6.51 -7.61
C LEU A 15 -25.35 -6.35 -7.84
N LEU A 16 -24.70 -7.37 -8.38
CA LEU A 16 -23.29 -7.30 -8.78
C LEU A 16 -23.11 -6.28 -9.92
N GLU A 17 -23.97 -6.30 -10.94
CA GLU A 17 -24.00 -5.29 -12.00
C GLU A 17 -24.17 -3.87 -11.43
N ARG A 18 -25.04 -3.69 -10.43
CA ARG A 18 -25.22 -2.40 -9.76
C ARG A 18 -23.95 -1.96 -9.01
N ILE A 19 -23.21 -2.87 -8.38
CA ILE A 19 -21.92 -2.57 -7.74
C ILE A 19 -20.86 -2.22 -8.80
N GLU A 20 -20.87 -2.88 -9.95
CA GLU A 20 -19.97 -2.57 -11.06
C GLU A 20 -20.18 -1.16 -11.62
N LEU A 21 -21.41 -0.64 -11.59
CA LEU A 21 -21.69 0.75 -11.99
C LEU A 21 -20.99 1.80 -11.12
N LEU A 22 -20.50 1.45 -9.93
CA LEU A 22 -19.68 2.34 -9.12
C LEU A 22 -18.39 2.77 -9.85
N TYR A 23 -17.85 1.94 -10.75
CA TYR A 23 -16.68 2.30 -11.56
C TYR A 23 -16.94 3.47 -12.52
N ASP A 24 -18.19 3.68 -12.94
CA ASP A 24 -18.58 4.77 -13.83
C ASP A 24 -18.81 6.09 -13.10
N MET A 25 -18.91 6.05 -11.76
CA MET A 25 -19.04 7.25 -10.93
C MET A 25 -17.71 7.99 -10.86
N ARG A 26 -17.79 9.33 -10.85
CA ARG A 26 -16.62 10.19 -10.81
C ARG A 26 -16.77 11.23 -9.71
N GLN A 27 -15.73 11.44 -8.93
CA GLN A 27 -15.69 12.47 -7.91
C GLN A 27 -15.16 13.78 -8.48
N GLY A 28 -15.71 14.90 -8.06
CA GLY A 28 -15.19 16.22 -8.41
C GLY A 28 -13.76 16.44 -7.85
N GLN A 29 -13.03 17.38 -8.45
CA GLN A 29 -11.63 17.62 -8.09
C GLN A 29 -11.45 18.07 -6.62
N ASP A 30 -12.40 18.83 -6.07
CA ASP A 30 -12.42 19.29 -4.67
C ASP A 30 -13.40 18.49 -3.80
N GLU A 31 -13.82 17.33 -4.28
CA GLU A 31 -14.85 16.51 -3.65
C GLU A 31 -14.24 15.26 -3.05
N PHE A 32 -14.28 15.14 -1.72
CA PHE A 32 -13.75 13.99 -1.00
C PHE A 32 -14.57 12.73 -1.31
N VAL A 33 -15.89 12.84 -1.20
CA VAL A 33 -16.87 11.84 -1.63
C VAL A 33 -18.20 12.53 -1.97
N SER A 34 -18.77 12.23 -3.13
CA SER A 34 -20.03 12.83 -3.55
C SER A 34 -21.21 12.31 -2.74
N ARG A 35 -22.30 13.09 -2.70
CA ARG A 35 -23.54 12.68 -2.03
C ARG A 35 -24.15 11.45 -2.70
N GLU A 36 -24.07 11.38 -4.02
CA GLU A 36 -24.52 10.23 -4.80
C GLU A 36 -23.76 8.97 -4.42
N MET A 37 -22.44 9.04 -4.30
CA MET A 37 -21.60 7.93 -3.89
C MET A 37 -21.93 7.46 -2.48
N VAL A 38 -22.10 8.39 -1.52
CA VAL A 38 -22.49 8.05 -0.16
C VAL A 38 -23.85 7.35 -0.13
N ALA A 39 -24.84 7.87 -0.89
CA ALA A 39 -26.18 7.28 -0.94
C ALA A 39 -26.13 5.88 -1.57
N GLU A 40 -25.44 5.71 -2.71
CA GLU A 40 -25.35 4.44 -3.41
C GLU A 40 -24.65 3.37 -2.57
N LEU A 41 -23.50 3.69 -1.99
CA LEU A 41 -22.77 2.79 -1.10
C LEU A 41 -23.63 2.37 0.10
N SER A 42 -24.35 3.31 0.70
CA SER A 42 -25.19 3.01 1.87
C SER A 42 -26.36 2.11 1.51
N GLN A 43 -27.05 2.36 0.39
CA GLN A 43 -28.13 1.51 -0.08
C GLN A 43 -27.66 0.09 -0.41
N LEU A 44 -26.55 -0.03 -1.15
CA LEU A 44 -25.95 -1.31 -1.51
C LEU A 44 -25.56 -2.09 -0.25
N THR A 45 -24.93 -1.43 0.72
CA THR A 45 -24.55 -2.03 2.01
C THR A 45 -25.78 -2.49 2.81
N GLY A 46 -26.83 -1.67 2.87
CA GLY A 46 -28.08 -2.05 3.53
C GLY A 46 -28.74 -3.28 2.91
N ILE A 47 -28.69 -3.42 1.56
CA ILE A 47 -29.23 -4.59 0.85
C ILE A 47 -28.36 -5.84 1.07
N LEU A 48 -27.03 -5.68 1.03
CA LEU A 48 -26.08 -6.80 1.11
C LEU A 48 -25.81 -7.27 2.54
N GLY A 49 -25.89 -6.36 3.53
CA GLY A 49 -25.40 -6.60 4.88
C GLY A 49 -23.88 -6.83 4.94
N ARG A 50 -23.14 -6.35 3.92
CA ARG A 50 -21.68 -6.50 3.78
C ARG A 50 -21.04 -5.15 3.55
N GLU A 51 -19.78 -5.03 3.93
CA GLU A 51 -18.96 -3.86 3.64
C GLU A 51 -18.71 -3.72 2.13
N ILE A 52 -18.75 -2.49 1.64
CA ILE A 52 -18.34 -2.15 0.29
C ILE A 52 -17.25 -1.09 0.40
N SER A 53 -16.14 -1.32 -0.28
CA SER A 53 -15.02 -0.39 -0.32
C SER A 53 -14.82 0.11 -1.75
N VAL A 54 -14.66 1.42 -1.90
CA VAL A 54 -14.26 2.06 -3.16
C VAL A 54 -12.94 2.77 -2.97
N TYR A 55 -12.05 2.58 -3.91
CA TYR A 55 -10.74 3.21 -3.96
C TYR A 55 -10.75 4.28 -5.04
N ILE A 56 -10.50 5.52 -4.65
CA ILE A 56 -10.68 6.70 -5.49
C ILE A 56 -9.32 7.38 -5.71
N GLY A 57 -8.89 7.47 -6.97
CA GLY A 57 -7.69 8.19 -7.35
C GLY A 57 -7.81 9.70 -7.15
N ARG A 58 -6.69 10.42 -7.15
CA ARG A 58 -6.67 11.90 -7.08
C ARG A 58 -7.35 12.56 -8.28
N ASP A 59 -7.45 11.85 -9.40
CA ASP A 59 -8.20 12.29 -10.60
C ASP A 59 -9.72 12.11 -10.48
N GLY A 60 -10.20 11.60 -9.34
CA GLY A 60 -11.62 11.34 -9.04
C GLY A 60 -12.17 10.08 -9.66
N ARG A 61 -11.39 9.28 -10.38
CA ARG A 61 -11.81 7.99 -10.93
C ARG A 61 -11.82 6.91 -9.85
N ILE A 62 -12.75 5.99 -9.97
CA ILE A 62 -12.79 4.79 -9.14
C ILE A 62 -11.77 3.82 -9.70
N ALA A 63 -10.76 3.52 -8.91
CA ALA A 63 -9.67 2.65 -9.27
C ALA A 63 -9.96 1.18 -8.94
N ASP A 64 -10.68 0.94 -7.84
CA ASP A 64 -11.09 -0.41 -7.43
C ASP A 64 -12.39 -0.37 -6.62
N VAL A 65 -13.16 -1.46 -6.70
CA VAL A 65 -14.37 -1.71 -5.91
C VAL A 65 -14.30 -3.11 -5.34
N SER A 66 -14.50 -3.25 -4.03
CA SER A 66 -14.48 -4.55 -3.38
C SER A 66 -15.62 -4.72 -2.37
N VAL A 67 -16.06 -5.97 -2.20
CA VAL A 67 -17.01 -6.38 -1.18
C VAL A 67 -16.28 -7.18 -0.12
N GLY A 68 -16.31 -6.70 1.11
CA GLY A 68 -15.66 -7.32 2.27
C GLY A 68 -16.65 -7.97 3.22
N ASP A 69 -16.09 -8.67 4.18
CA ASP A 69 -16.72 -9.06 5.44
C ASP A 69 -16.00 -8.27 6.55
N ASN A 70 -16.71 -8.00 7.66
CA ASN A 70 -16.25 -7.18 8.80
C ASN A 70 -14.85 -7.54 9.37
N ALA A 71 -14.14 -8.50 8.78
CA ALA A 71 -12.86 -9.01 9.26
C ALA A 71 -11.65 -8.68 8.36
N LYS A 72 -11.87 -8.22 7.13
CA LYS A 72 -10.77 -7.92 6.19
C LYS A 72 -11.16 -6.79 5.23
N VAL A 73 -10.43 -5.68 5.27
CA VAL A 73 -10.41 -4.74 4.14
C VAL A 73 -9.80 -5.49 2.96
N SER A 74 -10.58 -5.72 1.90
CA SER A 74 -10.04 -6.35 0.69
C SER A 74 -8.97 -5.45 0.09
N MET A 75 -7.75 -5.96 -0.04
CA MET A 75 -6.67 -5.23 -0.70
C MET A 75 -7.08 -4.95 -2.15
N PRO A 76 -7.00 -3.71 -2.62
CA PRO A 76 -7.29 -3.40 -4.00
C PRO A 76 -6.31 -4.16 -4.92
N ASN A 77 -6.83 -4.67 -6.02
CA ASN A 77 -6.01 -5.33 -7.05
C ASN A 77 -5.28 -4.27 -7.90
N MET A 78 -4.68 -3.30 -7.22
CA MET A 78 -4.00 -2.15 -7.82
C MET A 78 -2.50 -2.25 -7.59
N ARG A 79 -1.73 -1.91 -8.64
CA ARG A 79 -0.30 -1.64 -8.51
C ARG A 79 -0.14 -0.29 -7.81
N LEU A 80 -0.07 -0.29 -6.48
CA LEU A 80 0.30 0.89 -5.72
C LEU A 80 1.79 1.14 -5.90
N VAL A 81 2.15 2.28 -6.44
CA VAL A 81 3.55 2.71 -6.46
C VAL A 81 3.93 3.04 -5.02
N ARG A 82 4.68 2.14 -4.38
CA ARG A 82 5.25 2.38 -3.05
C ARG A 82 6.44 3.31 -3.22
N ASN A 83 6.20 4.60 -3.01
CA ASN A 83 7.27 5.57 -2.85
C ASN A 83 7.29 5.97 -1.38
N GLU A 84 8.45 5.88 -0.72
CA GLU A 84 8.59 6.15 0.70
C GLU A 84 8.24 7.59 1.09
N ASP A 85 8.40 8.51 0.16
CA ASP A 85 8.24 9.94 0.34
C ASP A 85 6.83 10.45 0.03
N ARG A 86 5.89 9.59 -0.35
CA ARG A 86 4.56 10.01 -0.82
C ARG A 86 3.46 9.06 -0.39
N LEU A 87 2.26 9.61 -0.30
CA LEU A 87 1.04 8.83 -0.27
C LEU A 87 0.84 8.10 -1.60
N CYS A 88 0.08 6.99 -1.58
CA CYS A 88 -0.13 6.14 -2.75
C CYS A 88 -1.00 6.77 -3.85
N GLY A 89 -1.58 7.94 -3.60
CA GLY A 89 -2.45 8.66 -4.56
C GLY A 89 -3.88 8.17 -4.60
N VAL A 90 -4.29 7.34 -3.64
CA VAL A 90 -5.63 6.75 -3.58
C VAL A 90 -6.22 6.88 -2.19
N ARG A 91 -7.48 7.33 -2.09
CA ARG A 91 -8.26 7.29 -0.85
C ARG A 91 -9.24 6.13 -0.87
N CYS A 92 -9.47 5.50 0.27
CA CYS A 92 -10.47 4.46 0.47
C CYS A 92 -11.70 5.03 1.18
N ILE A 93 -12.88 4.80 0.60
CA ILE A 93 -14.17 5.04 1.24
C ILE A 93 -14.85 3.69 1.38
N HIS A 94 -15.18 3.27 2.59
CA HIS A 94 -15.87 2.01 2.83
C HIS A 94 -17.06 2.18 3.77
N THR A 95 -17.86 1.14 3.87
CA THR A 95 -19.10 1.14 4.66
C THR A 95 -19.04 0.11 5.77
N HIS A 96 -19.66 0.43 6.92
CA HIS A 96 -19.89 -0.48 8.02
C HIS A 96 -21.41 -0.74 8.19
N PRO A 97 -21.88 -1.98 8.01
CA PRO A 97 -23.32 -2.31 8.03
C PRO A 97 -23.95 -2.29 9.43
N ASN A 98 -23.19 -1.97 10.47
CA ASN A 98 -23.61 -1.93 11.87
C ASN A 98 -24.04 -0.53 12.36
N GLY A 99 -24.10 0.47 11.46
CA GLY A 99 -24.43 1.86 11.79
C GLY A 99 -23.25 2.66 12.42
N ASP A 100 -22.16 2.02 12.79
CA ASP A 100 -20.99 2.67 13.37
C ASP A 100 -19.94 2.99 12.28
N GLY A 101 -19.72 4.28 12.02
CA GLY A 101 -18.71 4.75 11.07
C GLY A 101 -17.31 4.93 11.67
N ARG A 102 -17.06 4.50 12.90
CA ARG A 102 -15.71 4.59 13.50
C ARG A 102 -14.77 3.61 12.81
N LEU A 103 -13.56 4.09 12.54
CA LEU A 103 -12.52 3.29 11.93
C LEU A 103 -11.97 2.27 12.93
N SER A 104 -11.85 1.02 12.48
CA SER A 104 -11.29 -0.08 13.25
C SER A 104 -9.75 -0.04 13.26
N GLY A 105 -9.13 -0.87 14.12
CA GLY A 105 -7.67 -1.06 14.09
C GLY A 105 -7.17 -1.62 12.75
N VAL A 106 -7.99 -2.42 12.06
CA VAL A 106 -7.67 -2.98 10.73
C VAL A 106 -7.66 -1.87 9.68
N ASP A 107 -8.63 -0.94 9.73
CA ASP A 107 -8.69 0.20 8.81
C ASP A 107 -7.46 1.10 8.98
N LEU A 108 -7.13 1.43 10.23
CA LEU A 108 -5.96 2.26 10.54
C LEU A 108 -4.64 1.57 10.19
N GLY A 109 -4.56 0.25 10.36
CA GLY A 109 -3.44 -0.58 9.90
C GLY A 109 -3.29 -0.54 8.38
N THR A 110 -4.41 -0.67 7.65
CA THR A 110 -4.44 -0.59 6.19
C THR A 110 -4.04 0.81 5.69
N LEU A 111 -4.55 1.87 6.33
CA LEU A 111 -4.15 3.25 6.03
C LEU A 111 -2.63 3.44 6.10
N ARG A 112 -1.99 2.91 7.17
CA ARG A 112 -0.54 3.02 7.37
C ARG A 112 0.23 2.16 6.36
N SER A 113 -0.09 0.87 6.26
CA SER A 113 0.66 -0.09 5.43
C SER A 113 0.60 0.22 3.95
N MET A 114 -0.54 0.73 3.46
CA MET A 114 -0.73 1.11 2.07
C MET A 114 -0.41 2.57 1.79
N ARG A 115 -0.16 3.39 2.82
CA ARG A 115 0.03 4.85 2.72
C ARG A 115 -1.09 5.51 1.92
N LEU A 116 -2.33 5.11 2.20
CA LEU A 116 -3.49 5.69 1.52
C LEU A 116 -3.55 7.20 1.74
N ASP A 117 -4.05 7.92 0.75
CA ASP A 117 -4.33 9.36 0.84
C ASP A 117 -5.27 9.68 2.02
N SER A 118 -6.25 8.82 2.23
CA SER A 118 -7.09 8.74 3.42
C SER A 118 -7.85 7.43 3.48
N MET A 119 -8.38 7.10 4.65
CA MET A 119 -9.32 6.01 4.91
C MET A 119 -10.58 6.62 5.54
N ALA A 120 -11.76 6.38 4.96
CA ALA A 120 -13.00 6.84 5.54
C ALA A 120 -14.04 5.72 5.63
N ALA A 121 -14.77 5.68 6.73
CA ALA A 121 -15.84 4.72 6.97
C ALA A 121 -17.19 5.43 7.11
N ILE A 122 -18.21 4.88 6.44
CA ILE A 122 -19.60 5.30 6.49
C ILE A 122 -20.36 4.28 7.33
N GLY A 123 -20.86 4.67 8.51
CA GLY A 123 -21.80 3.82 9.25
C GLY A 123 -23.15 3.78 8.53
N VAL A 124 -23.61 2.59 8.20
CA VAL A 124 -24.89 2.37 7.50
C VAL A 124 -25.86 1.68 8.44
N ARG A 125 -27.05 2.23 8.58
CA ARG A 125 -28.13 1.67 9.38
C ARG A 125 -28.82 0.51 8.64
N GLU A 126 -29.64 -0.24 9.35
CA GLU A 126 -30.43 -1.35 8.79
C GLU A 126 -31.37 -0.92 7.66
N ASP A 127 -31.83 0.34 7.68
CA ASP A 127 -32.67 0.93 6.63
C ASP A 127 -31.88 1.34 5.36
N GLY A 128 -30.57 1.14 5.35
CA GLY A 128 -29.69 1.53 4.24
C GLY A 128 -29.32 3.01 4.24
N GLU A 129 -29.66 3.76 5.28
CA GLU A 129 -29.30 5.18 5.39
C GLU A 129 -27.93 5.37 6.05
N ALA A 130 -27.16 6.31 5.51
CA ALA A 130 -25.89 6.70 6.10
C ALA A 130 -26.10 7.40 7.44
N ALA A 131 -25.42 6.92 8.49
CA ALA A 131 -25.50 7.50 9.84
C ALA A 131 -24.44 8.58 10.06
N MET A 132 -23.18 8.20 10.15
CA MET A 132 -22.04 9.07 10.40
C MET A 132 -20.84 8.63 9.57
N ILE A 133 -19.94 9.58 9.27
CA ILE A 133 -18.67 9.33 8.57
C ILE A 133 -17.52 9.75 9.47
N TYR A 134 -16.48 8.92 9.47
CA TYR A 134 -15.16 9.27 10.01
C TYR A 134 -14.12 9.13 8.89
N ALA A 135 -13.15 10.02 8.89
CA ALA A 135 -12.04 9.98 7.94
C ALA A 135 -10.70 10.07 8.70
N ALA A 136 -9.74 9.25 8.30
CA ALA A 136 -8.42 9.22 8.89
C ALA A 136 -7.33 9.53 7.85
N TYR A 137 -6.26 10.16 8.32
CA TYR A 137 -5.08 10.57 7.55
C TYR A 137 -3.82 10.21 8.33
N LEU A 138 -2.73 10.00 7.62
CA LEU A 138 -1.43 9.81 8.26
C LEU A 138 -0.98 11.11 8.93
N GLY A 139 -0.61 11.00 10.20
CA GLY A 139 -0.02 12.05 11.00
C GLY A 139 1.51 12.08 10.90
N GLU A 140 2.11 12.81 11.82
CA GLU A 140 3.55 12.84 11.99
C GLU A 140 4.07 11.49 12.52
N ALA A 141 5.32 11.19 12.22
CA ALA A 141 6.01 10.05 12.82
C ALA A 141 6.48 10.41 14.22
N ASP A 142 6.42 9.47 15.13
CA ASP A 142 7.03 9.59 16.45
C ASP A 142 8.55 9.30 16.41
N GLU A 143 9.22 9.35 17.58
CA GLU A 143 10.64 9.06 17.70
C GLU A 143 11.02 7.63 17.30
N ALA A 144 10.07 6.70 17.32
CA ALA A 144 10.26 5.31 16.89
C ALA A 144 10.00 5.12 15.38
N GLY A 145 9.57 6.18 14.68
CA GLY A 145 9.19 6.16 13.27
C GLY A 145 7.78 5.64 13.01
N GLU A 146 6.99 5.37 14.08
CA GLU A 146 5.59 5.00 13.93
C GLU A 146 4.74 6.24 13.65
N ARG A 147 3.91 6.16 12.59
CA ARG A 147 3.05 7.27 12.23
C ARG A 147 1.76 7.29 13.03
N GLY A 148 1.52 8.44 13.65
CA GLY A 148 0.24 8.77 14.23
C GLY A 148 -0.87 8.78 13.16
N VAL A 149 -2.12 8.87 13.61
CA VAL A 149 -3.29 9.00 12.75
C VAL A 149 -4.13 10.16 13.23
N LEU A 150 -4.52 11.03 12.30
CA LEU A 150 -5.47 12.11 12.53
C LEU A 150 -6.86 11.66 12.11
N ILE A 151 -7.83 11.70 13.01
CA ILE A 151 -9.20 11.26 12.75
C ILE A 151 -10.16 12.46 12.81
N TYR A 152 -10.91 12.63 11.74
CA TYR A 152 -11.99 13.59 11.60
C TYR A 152 -13.34 12.89 11.72
N GLY A 153 -14.20 13.36 12.61
CA GLY A 153 -15.53 12.82 12.80
C GLY A 153 -16.00 12.90 14.26
N PRO A 154 -17.27 12.58 14.53
CA PRO A 154 -18.32 12.16 13.57
C PRO A 154 -18.77 13.31 12.66
N MET A 155 -18.91 13.05 11.37
CA MET A 155 -19.41 13.99 10.38
C MET A 155 -20.76 13.52 9.82
N ARG A 156 -21.65 14.49 9.52
CA ARG A 156 -22.91 14.18 8.86
C ARG A 156 -22.66 13.85 7.38
N PRO A 157 -23.18 12.72 6.84
CA PRO A 157 -22.85 12.24 5.50
C PRO A 157 -23.08 13.26 4.38
N TYR A 158 -24.17 14.02 4.48
CA TYR A 158 -24.57 14.98 3.45
C TYR A 158 -24.11 16.43 3.71
N LYS A 159 -23.28 16.64 4.75
CA LYS A 159 -22.69 17.95 5.13
C LYS A 159 -21.19 17.83 5.42
N LEU A 160 -20.49 17.08 4.57
CA LEU A 160 -19.05 16.90 4.71
C LEU A 160 -18.30 18.21 4.38
N PRO A 161 -17.25 18.54 5.13
CA PRO A 161 -16.37 19.66 4.81
C PRO A 161 -15.39 19.26 3.70
N GLN A 162 -15.90 19.05 2.48
CA GLN A 162 -15.20 18.46 1.32
C GLN A 162 -13.79 19.05 1.10
N ARG A 163 -13.69 20.40 1.03
CA ARG A 163 -12.43 21.08 0.79
C ARG A 163 -11.42 20.89 1.94
N LEU A 164 -11.90 20.82 3.19
CA LEU A 164 -11.04 20.56 4.35
C LEU A 164 -10.45 19.15 4.24
N LEU A 165 -11.30 18.15 3.98
CA LEU A 165 -10.89 16.75 3.86
C LEU A 165 -9.92 16.54 2.68
N MET A 166 -10.15 17.19 1.54
CA MET A 166 -9.23 17.15 0.41
C MET A 166 -7.90 17.85 0.72
N LYS A 167 -7.94 19.00 1.41
CA LYS A 167 -6.72 19.71 1.83
C LYS A 167 -5.87 18.86 2.78
N GLU A 168 -6.50 18.08 3.66
CA GLU A 168 -5.80 17.23 4.61
C GLU A 168 -4.96 16.13 3.92
N ILE A 169 -5.38 15.66 2.74
CA ILE A 169 -4.59 14.74 1.92
C ILE A 169 -3.24 15.37 1.55
N TYR A 170 -3.25 16.62 1.09
CA TYR A 170 -2.01 17.33 0.72
C TYR A 170 -1.12 17.61 1.93
N LEU A 171 -1.72 17.96 3.07
CA LEU A 171 -0.97 18.15 4.31
C LEU A 171 -0.34 16.85 4.82
N ALA A 172 -1.04 15.71 4.68
CA ALA A 172 -0.49 14.40 5.00
C ALA A 172 0.67 14.01 4.06
N ASP A 173 0.56 14.33 2.76
CA ASP A 173 1.64 14.11 1.78
C ASP A 173 2.88 14.97 2.12
N ASP A 174 2.69 16.21 2.57
CA ASP A 174 3.79 17.10 2.98
C ASP A 174 4.44 16.64 4.30
N ARG A 175 3.67 16.11 5.27
CA ARG A 175 4.21 15.50 6.50
C ARG A 175 5.09 14.27 6.17
N LEU A 176 4.73 13.50 5.16
CA LEU A 176 5.56 12.38 4.68
C LEU A 176 6.90 12.87 4.15
N LYS A 177 6.91 13.89 3.31
CA LYS A 177 8.14 14.47 2.73
C LYS A 177 9.06 15.07 3.79
N SER A 178 8.50 15.85 4.76
CA SER A 178 9.29 16.50 5.79
C SER A 178 9.99 15.50 6.71
N THR A 179 9.36 14.38 7.02
CA THR A 179 9.95 13.32 7.84
C THR A 179 11.07 12.59 7.10
N THR A 180 10.97 12.46 5.77
CA THR A 180 12.01 11.80 4.96
C THR A 180 13.26 12.65 4.86
N VAL A 181 13.11 13.97 4.73
CA VAL A 181 14.27 14.92 4.73
C VAL A 181 15.02 14.91 6.08
N GLU A 182 14.30 14.71 7.20
CA GLU A 182 14.94 14.57 8.52
C GLU A 182 15.47 13.15 8.76
N ALA A 183 14.87 12.11 8.14
CA ALA A 183 15.26 10.71 8.27
C ALA A 183 16.37 10.27 7.31
N GLU A 184 16.57 10.97 6.18
CA GLU A 184 17.71 10.70 5.27
C GLU A 184 19.09 10.83 5.94
N GLY A 185 19.15 11.34 7.17
CA GLY A 185 20.35 11.36 8.01
C GLY A 185 20.42 10.27 9.10
N SER A 186 19.41 9.46 9.37
CA SER A 186 19.37 8.69 10.62
C SER A 186 18.88 7.24 10.60
N ARG A 187 18.16 6.74 9.58
CA ARG A 187 17.74 5.33 9.57
C ARG A 187 18.43 4.54 8.47
N PRO A 188 19.21 3.50 8.83
CA PRO A 188 19.77 2.58 7.85
C PRO A 188 18.66 1.88 7.02
N GLU A 189 18.79 1.86 5.69
CA GLU A 189 17.87 1.09 4.83
C GLU A 189 17.83 -0.37 5.27
N ARG A 190 16.65 -0.93 5.42
CA ARG A 190 16.45 -2.34 5.83
C ARG A 190 16.57 -3.23 4.60
N ALA A 191 17.69 -3.95 4.50
CA ALA A 191 18.04 -4.72 3.32
C ALA A 191 17.80 -6.22 3.51
N ILE A 192 17.25 -6.87 2.47
CA ILE A 192 17.27 -8.33 2.31
C ILE A 192 18.31 -8.70 1.26
N LEU A 193 19.21 -9.62 1.62
CA LEU A 193 20.20 -10.16 0.71
C LEU A 193 19.63 -11.35 -0.05
N VAL A 194 19.85 -11.41 -1.36
CA VAL A 194 19.30 -12.46 -2.24
C VAL A 194 20.43 -13.09 -3.05
N GLY A 195 20.54 -14.41 -3.05
CA GLY A 195 21.54 -15.12 -3.83
C GLY A 195 21.10 -16.52 -4.27
N LEU A 196 21.78 -17.06 -5.28
CA LEU A 196 21.66 -18.45 -5.67
C LEU A 196 22.67 -19.28 -4.86
N GLU A 197 22.21 -20.42 -4.29
CA GLU A 197 23.13 -21.36 -3.68
C GLU A 197 24.04 -21.98 -4.76
N ASN A 198 25.25 -21.49 -4.84
CA ASN A 198 26.32 -22.10 -5.62
C ASN A 198 26.99 -23.19 -4.78
N SER A 199 27.35 -24.31 -5.41
CA SER A 199 28.00 -25.47 -4.76
C SER A 199 29.45 -25.20 -4.29
N GLY A 200 29.81 -23.93 -4.08
CA GLY A 200 31.13 -23.48 -3.62
C GLY A 200 31.25 -23.45 -2.09
N PRO A 201 32.53 -23.52 -1.58
CA PRO A 201 32.79 -23.55 -0.15
C PRO A 201 32.64 -22.21 0.57
N TYR A 202 32.27 -21.12 -0.13
CA TYR A 202 32.17 -19.76 0.41
C TYR A 202 30.73 -19.27 0.50
N ASP A 203 30.39 -18.70 1.64
CA ASP A 203 29.12 -17.99 1.86
C ASP A 203 29.21 -16.58 1.24
N THR A 204 28.84 -16.47 -0.02
CA THR A 204 28.87 -15.20 -0.77
C THR A 204 27.94 -14.15 -0.18
N LEU A 205 26.83 -14.57 0.45
CA LEU A 205 25.91 -13.66 1.14
C LEU A 205 26.48 -13.12 2.45
N ALA A 206 27.44 -13.80 3.09
CA ALA A 206 28.12 -13.24 4.24
C ALA A 206 28.98 -12.03 3.84
N GLU A 207 29.73 -12.15 2.74
CA GLU A 207 30.52 -11.04 2.19
C GLU A 207 29.63 -9.88 1.72
N LEU A 208 28.53 -10.18 0.99
CA LEU A 208 27.55 -9.19 0.58
C LEU A 208 26.94 -8.45 1.78
N GLY A 209 26.73 -9.15 2.90
CA GLY A 209 26.24 -8.55 4.14
C GLY A 209 27.21 -7.54 4.75
N GLU A 210 28.51 -7.80 4.68
CA GLU A 210 29.54 -6.85 5.15
C GLU A 210 29.63 -5.63 4.23
N LEU A 211 29.45 -5.82 2.92
CA LEU A 211 29.36 -4.71 1.97
C LEU A 211 28.12 -3.85 2.23
N ALA A 212 26.95 -4.48 2.44
CA ALA A 212 25.71 -3.77 2.74
C ALA A 212 25.84 -2.92 4.03
N LYS A 213 26.41 -3.47 5.09
CA LYS A 213 26.71 -2.72 6.33
C LYS A 213 27.67 -1.56 6.09
N THR A 214 28.67 -1.76 5.23
CA THR A 214 29.65 -0.70 4.88
C THR A 214 28.97 0.43 4.12
N ALA A 215 27.95 0.14 3.33
CA ALA A 215 27.09 1.12 2.67
C ALA A 215 26.06 1.78 3.59
N GLY A 216 26.02 1.38 4.88
CA GLY A 216 25.07 1.93 5.86
C GLY A 216 23.72 1.21 5.91
N ALA A 217 23.53 0.10 5.19
CA ALA A 217 22.29 -0.65 5.21
C ALA A 217 22.22 -1.61 6.43
N ASN A 218 21.00 -1.79 6.97
CA ASN A 218 20.71 -2.77 8.01
C ASN A 218 20.17 -4.07 7.39
N VAL A 219 20.96 -5.14 7.43
CA VAL A 219 20.56 -6.45 6.88
C VAL A 219 19.54 -7.12 7.79
N VAL A 220 18.28 -7.15 7.37
CA VAL A 220 17.13 -7.71 8.12
C VAL A 220 16.77 -9.13 7.69
N GLY A 221 17.27 -9.61 6.55
CA GLY A 221 17.01 -10.95 6.07
C GLY A 221 18.01 -11.43 5.02
N ARG A 222 18.04 -12.77 4.83
CA ARG A 222 18.81 -13.44 3.76
C ARG A 222 17.89 -14.44 3.08
N PHE A 223 17.93 -14.47 1.76
CA PHE A 223 17.16 -15.37 0.95
C PHE A 223 18.07 -16.07 -0.05
N THR A 224 18.08 -17.40 0.01
CA THR A 224 18.85 -18.22 -0.92
C THR A 224 17.95 -19.16 -1.70
N GLN A 225 18.30 -19.43 -2.94
CA GLN A 225 17.60 -20.39 -3.77
C GLN A 225 18.58 -21.41 -4.37
N LYS A 226 18.25 -22.69 -4.22
CA LYS A 226 18.90 -23.78 -4.96
C LYS A 226 18.43 -23.81 -6.41
N LYS A 227 19.23 -23.30 -7.31
CA LYS A 227 18.94 -23.32 -8.75
C LYS A 227 20.24 -23.40 -9.55
N ALA A 228 20.23 -24.18 -10.62
CA ALA A 228 21.39 -24.38 -11.49
C ALA A 228 21.74 -23.16 -12.36
N GLY A 229 20.96 -22.07 -12.31
CA GLY A 229 21.23 -20.83 -13.04
C GLY A 229 20.13 -19.79 -12.83
N ALA A 230 20.44 -18.53 -13.13
CA ALA A 230 19.52 -17.43 -13.02
C ALA A 230 18.33 -17.56 -14.01
N ASP A 231 17.18 -17.07 -13.62
CA ASP A 231 16.02 -16.91 -14.51
C ASP A 231 16.21 -15.68 -15.39
N ASN A 232 15.82 -15.77 -16.67
CA ASN A 232 16.06 -14.69 -17.63
C ASN A 232 15.22 -13.44 -17.33
N ALA A 233 14.04 -13.58 -16.71
CA ALA A 233 13.12 -12.49 -16.47
C ALA A 233 13.23 -11.88 -15.06
N THR A 234 13.48 -12.72 -14.04
CA THR A 234 13.40 -12.33 -12.63
C THR A 234 14.55 -12.89 -11.78
N TYR A 235 15.63 -13.39 -12.37
CA TYR A 235 16.79 -13.98 -11.68
C TYR A 235 16.44 -15.21 -10.82
N ILE A 236 15.55 -15.08 -9.84
CA ILE A 236 15.07 -16.17 -8.95
C ILE A 236 13.80 -16.89 -9.43
N GLY A 237 13.18 -16.45 -10.54
CA GLY A 237 11.89 -16.93 -11.02
C GLY A 237 10.70 -16.24 -10.32
N SER A 238 9.58 -16.07 -11.06
CA SER A 238 8.44 -15.24 -10.62
C SER A 238 7.81 -15.72 -9.30
N GLY A 239 7.57 -17.02 -9.14
CA GLY A 239 6.98 -17.56 -7.91
C GLY A 239 7.85 -17.34 -6.67
N LYS A 240 9.19 -17.39 -6.83
CA LYS A 240 10.11 -17.07 -5.74
C LYS A 240 10.22 -15.57 -5.48
N ALA A 241 10.07 -14.75 -6.50
CA ALA A 241 10.00 -13.29 -6.33
C ALA A 241 8.74 -12.88 -5.56
N GLU A 242 7.59 -13.54 -5.79
CA GLU A 242 6.36 -13.33 -5.01
C GLU A 242 6.52 -13.74 -3.53
N GLU A 243 7.14 -14.91 -3.27
CA GLU A 243 7.48 -15.35 -1.90
C GLU A 243 8.41 -14.35 -1.19
N LEU A 244 9.40 -13.84 -1.92
CA LEU A 244 10.34 -12.84 -1.43
C LEU A 244 9.64 -11.49 -1.14
N SER A 245 8.66 -11.10 -1.95
CA SER A 245 7.83 -9.91 -1.75
C SER A 245 7.05 -9.97 -0.43
N LEU A 246 6.43 -11.14 -0.12
CA LEU A 246 5.75 -11.35 1.15
C LEU A 246 6.72 -11.24 2.33
N LYS A 247 7.88 -11.87 2.23
CA LYS A 247 8.93 -11.79 3.25
C LYS A 247 9.48 -10.37 3.43
N GLY A 248 9.62 -9.63 2.33
CA GLY A 248 10.00 -8.22 2.34
C GLY A 248 9.00 -7.36 3.12
N SER A 249 7.71 -7.63 2.92
CA SER A 249 6.64 -6.94 3.65
C SER A 249 6.63 -7.29 5.15
N GLU A 250 6.85 -8.56 5.51
CA GLU A 250 6.94 -8.99 6.92
C GLU A 250 8.13 -8.36 7.65
N LEU A 251 9.25 -8.24 6.98
CA LEU A 251 10.49 -7.68 7.52
C LEU A 251 10.60 -6.17 7.31
N GLU A 252 9.59 -5.51 6.75
CA GLU A 252 9.61 -4.08 6.39
C GLU A 252 10.89 -3.71 5.63
N ALA A 253 11.24 -4.50 4.61
CA ALA A 253 12.45 -4.28 3.83
C ALA A 253 12.26 -3.15 2.81
N ASP A 254 13.19 -2.22 2.79
CA ASP A 254 13.23 -1.06 1.89
C ASP A 254 14.03 -1.36 0.64
N LEU A 255 14.95 -2.33 0.74
CA LEU A 255 15.97 -2.63 -0.27
C LEU A 255 16.18 -4.13 -0.42
N PHE A 256 16.32 -4.59 -1.66
CA PHE A 256 16.76 -5.95 -1.97
C PHE A 256 18.10 -5.91 -2.70
N ILE A 257 19.10 -6.61 -2.15
CA ILE A 257 20.45 -6.64 -2.69
C ILE A 257 20.75 -8.04 -3.23
N PHE A 258 20.95 -8.13 -4.54
CA PHE A 258 21.27 -9.38 -5.22
C PHE A 258 22.79 -9.59 -5.32
N ASP A 259 23.22 -10.81 -5.06
CA ASP A 259 24.65 -11.16 -5.04
C ASP A 259 25.28 -11.16 -6.43
N ASP A 260 24.52 -11.55 -7.45
CA ASP A 260 24.94 -11.53 -8.85
C ASP A 260 24.49 -10.25 -9.56
N GLU A 261 25.16 -9.90 -10.64
CA GLU A 261 24.79 -8.80 -11.51
C GLU A 261 23.43 -9.06 -12.20
N LEU A 262 22.56 -8.07 -12.16
CA LEU A 262 21.23 -8.11 -12.76
C LEU A 262 21.21 -7.40 -14.11
N THR A 263 20.50 -7.99 -15.08
CA THR A 263 20.17 -7.26 -16.29
C THR A 263 19.12 -6.17 -15.98
N ALA A 264 19.07 -5.10 -16.78
CA ALA A 264 18.08 -4.05 -16.64
C ALA A 264 16.63 -4.56 -16.67
N VAL A 265 16.37 -5.64 -17.41
CA VAL A 265 15.05 -6.29 -17.46
C VAL A 265 14.75 -7.02 -16.14
N GLN A 266 15.72 -7.74 -15.60
CA GLN A 266 15.56 -8.44 -14.31
C GLN A 266 15.35 -7.45 -13.17
N SER A 267 16.15 -6.38 -13.07
CA SER A 267 16.00 -5.34 -12.05
C SER A 267 14.59 -4.73 -12.10
N ARG A 268 14.15 -4.31 -13.27
CA ARG A 268 12.82 -3.72 -13.44
C ARG A 268 11.68 -4.67 -13.05
N ASN A 269 11.75 -5.93 -13.51
CA ASN A 269 10.73 -6.93 -13.21
C ASN A 269 10.70 -7.27 -11.71
N LEU A 270 11.88 -7.34 -11.08
CA LEU A 270 11.99 -7.56 -9.64
C LEU A 270 11.43 -6.38 -8.84
N GLU A 271 11.78 -5.14 -9.17
CA GLU A 271 11.20 -3.96 -8.53
C GLU A 271 9.68 -3.92 -8.65
N GLU A 272 9.15 -4.32 -9.81
CA GLU A 272 7.70 -4.40 -10.04
C GLU A 272 7.03 -5.45 -9.14
N ILE A 273 7.65 -6.61 -8.93
CA ILE A 273 7.11 -7.70 -8.11
C ILE A 273 7.33 -7.44 -6.62
N LEU A 274 8.53 -6.99 -6.24
CA LEU A 274 8.92 -6.79 -4.85
C LEU A 274 8.31 -5.50 -4.26
N GLY A 275 8.00 -4.51 -5.11
CA GLY A 275 7.48 -3.23 -4.70
C GLY A 275 8.45 -2.38 -3.89
N ALA A 276 9.77 -2.65 -4.00
CA ALA A 276 10.84 -1.96 -3.31
C ALA A 276 12.08 -1.85 -4.22
N ARG A 277 13.04 -1.02 -3.83
CA ARG A 277 14.28 -0.80 -4.57
C ARG A 277 15.09 -2.09 -4.70
N VAL A 278 15.63 -2.35 -5.88
CA VAL A 278 16.47 -3.51 -6.19
C VAL A 278 17.82 -3.04 -6.69
N ILE A 279 18.88 -3.51 -6.07
CA ILE A 279 20.26 -3.29 -6.53
C ILE A 279 21.01 -4.63 -6.59
N ASP A 280 22.06 -4.67 -7.37
CA ASP A 280 22.98 -5.79 -7.40
C ASP A 280 24.31 -5.45 -6.67
N ARG A 281 25.18 -6.44 -6.57
CA ARG A 281 26.48 -6.29 -5.91
C ARG A 281 27.31 -5.16 -6.53
N THR A 282 27.26 -4.99 -7.85
CA THR A 282 28.04 -3.96 -8.57
C THR A 282 27.52 -2.57 -8.22
N ALA A 283 26.21 -2.36 -8.22
CA ALA A 283 25.60 -1.10 -7.83
C ALA A 283 25.89 -0.75 -6.36
N LEU A 284 25.83 -1.74 -5.45
CA LEU A 284 26.19 -1.55 -4.04
C LEU A 284 27.63 -1.07 -3.86
N ILE A 285 28.57 -1.67 -4.58
CA ILE A 285 29.99 -1.28 -4.52
C ILE A 285 30.18 0.15 -5.04
N LEU A 286 29.48 0.53 -6.10
CA LEU A 286 29.51 1.90 -6.64
C LEU A 286 28.93 2.91 -5.63
N ASP A 287 27.85 2.58 -4.93
CA ASP A 287 27.27 3.42 -3.87
C ASP A 287 28.28 3.66 -2.73
N ILE A 288 29.02 2.62 -2.30
CA ILE A 288 30.08 2.74 -1.28
C ILE A 288 31.17 3.70 -1.74
N PHE A 289 31.60 3.60 -3.00
CA PHE A 289 32.61 4.51 -3.55
C PHE A 289 32.11 5.94 -3.66
N ALA A 290 30.86 6.14 -4.07
CA ALA A 290 30.27 7.47 -4.17
C ALA A 290 30.18 8.17 -2.79
N GLN A 291 29.79 7.45 -1.74
CA GLN A 291 29.75 7.97 -0.36
C GLN A 291 31.13 8.35 0.19
N ARG A 292 32.21 7.70 -0.24
CA ARG A 292 33.58 8.00 0.20
C ARG A 292 34.27 9.08 -0.63
N ALA A 293 33.69 9.48 -1.75
CA ALA A 293 34.24 10.52 -2.63
C ALA A 293 33.75 11.95 -2.29
N THR A 294 32.84 12.07 -1.34
CA THR A 294 32.33 13.33 -0.76
C THR A 294 33.02 13.59 0.57
#